data_c9463b7c6aa8af6b0a13ea10e29d816d
#
_entry.id   c9463b7c6aa8af6b0a13ea10e29d816d
#
_cell.length_a   1.000
_cell.length_b   1.000
_cell.length_c   1.000
_cell.angle_alpha   90.00
_cell.angle_beta   90.00
_cell.angle_gamma   90.00
#
_symmetry.space_group_name_H-M   'P 1'
#
loop_
_entity.id
_entity.type
_entity.pdbx_description
1 polymer ?
#
loop_
_entity_poly.entity_id
_entity_poly.type
_entity_poly.pdbx_seq_one_letter_code
_entity_poly.pdbx_strand_id
1 'polypeptide(L)'
;MKTQQKQSGFYLLSDNIDAFVARFALAISAKKTLDIQYYIIHNDASGQYLAYAILQAADRGVHVRILVDDINLSGRDIRLKMLSQHDNIDIRIFNPLSNRDWFRNLEMIVHLDRAGRRMHNKVFVADNAVAIIGGRNIGDEYFDNRNELNFVDLDALTVGPIVDDIGSSFDDYWNSCWATPIEQVSRRHVVKNQLSTIRAKLRDRWQRARNSQYFKSIQRSDLTKKIIAREIPFVWANARFFYDRPEKLTRNKPERTVHLGPHIM
;
A
#
# COMPACT_ATOMS: atom_id res chain seq x y z
N MET A 1 30.59 -9.19 13.51
CA MET A 1 29.17 -8.79 13.68
C MET A 1 28.94 -7.28 13.80
N LYS A 2 29.96 -6.40 13.94
CA LYS A 2 29.76 -4.93 14.09
C LYS A 2 29.60 -4.14 12.77
N THR A 3 29.86 -4.74 11.61
CA THR A 3 29.80 -4.07 10.30
C THR A 3 28.40 -4.07 9.67
N GLN A 4 27.52 -4.98 10.05
CA GLN A 4 26.18 -5.11 9.49
C GLN A 4 25.15 -4.10 10.05
N GLN A 5 25.45 -3.45 11.18
CA GLN A 5 24.51 -2.49 11.82
C GLN A 5 24.29 -1.19 11.01
N LYS A 6 25.08 -0.92 9.98
CA LYS A 6 24.94 0.27 9.11
C LYS A 6 24.37 -0.05 7.71
N GLN A 7 24.29 -1.32 7.34
CA GLN A 7 23.80 -1.75 6.04
C GLN A 7 22.36 -2.21 6.12
N SER A 8 21.64 -1.98 5.05
CA SER A 8 20.29 -2.48 4.85
C SER A 8 20.30 -3.67 3.90
N GLY A 9 19.41 -4.62 4.14
CA GLY A 9 19.25 -5.79 3.29
C GLY A 9 18.14 -5.56 2.26
N PHE A 10 18.38 -5.98 1.03
CA PHE A 10 17.47 -5.84 -0.10
C PHE A 10 17.25 -7.17 -0.78
N TYR A 11 15.99 -7.49 -1.05
CA TYR A 11 15.61 -8.61 -1.90
C TYR A 11 14.67 -8.10 -2.99
N LEU A 12 15.05 -8.25 -4.27
CA LEU A 12 14.27 -7.77 -5.40
C LEU A 12 13.08 -8.68 -5.66
N LEU A 13 11.90 -8.08 -5.77
CA LEU A 13 10.63 -8.70 -6.11
C LEU A 13 10.34 -8.43 -7.59
N SER A 14 11.03 -9.12 -8.49
CA SER A 14 10.82 -9.00 -9.94
C SER A 14 9.60 -9.77 -10.41
N ASP A 15 9.29 -10.89 -9.78
CA ASP A 15 8.11 -11.71 -10.08
C ASP A 15 6.86 -11.12 -9.45
N ASN A 16 5.75 -11.11 -10.19
CA ASN A 16 4.49 -10.50 -9.77
C ASN A 16 3.80 -11.29 -8.65
N ILE A 17 3.87 -12.63 -8.69
CA ILE A 17 3.31 -13.49 -7.63
C ILE A 17 4.13 -13.34 -6.35
N ASP A 18 5.47 -13.32 -6.44
CA ASP A 18 6.36 -13.09 -5.30
C ASP A 18 6.11 -11.71 -4.66
N ALA A 19 5.82 -10.67 -5.48
CA ALA A 19 5.47 -9.36 -4.99
C ALA A 19 4.14 -9.35 -4.19
N PHE A 20 3.15 -10.14 -4.61
CA PHE A 20 1.93 -10.37 -3.84
C PHE A 20 2.21 -11.14 -2.55
N VAL A 21 2.95 -12.25 -2.66
CA VAL A 21 3.34 -13.10 -1.52
C VAL A 21 4.04 -12.29 -0.43
N ALA A 22 4.96 -11.41 -0.80
CA ALA A 22 5.67 -10.56 0.15
C ALA A 22 4.70 -9.69 0.97
N ARG A 23 3.77 -8.98 0.31
CA ARG A 23 2.77 -8.13 0.98
C ARG A 23 1.84 -8.93 1.88
N PHE A 24 1.36 -10.06 1.35
CA PHE A 24 0.48 -10.94 2.10
C PHE A 24 1.19 -11.52 3.34
N ALA A 25 2.44 -11.97 3.19
CA ALA A 25 3.26 -12.48 4.28
C ALA A 25 3.50 -11.41 5.35
N LEU A 26 3.82 -10.16 4.97
CA LEU A 26 3.97 -9.06 5.93
C LEU A 26 2.67 -8.79 6.68
N ALA A 27 1.52 -8.76 5.99
CA ALA A 27 0.23 -8.54 6.64
C ALA A 27 -0.11 -9.63 7.66
N ILE A 28 0.13 -10.91 7.34
CA ILE A 28 -0.18 -12.01 8.25
C ILE A 28 0.83 -12.14 9.39
N SER A 29 2.07 -11.68 9.22
CA SER A 29 3.14 -11.80 10.23
C SER A 29 3.30 -10.57 11.13
N ALA A 30 2.76 -9.41 10.75
CA ALA A 30 2.80 -8.19 11.55
C ALA A 30 2.26 -8.42 12.96
N LYS A 31 2.93 -7.80 13.95
CA LYS A 31 2.65 -7.97 15.39
C LYS A 31 2.20 -6.67 16.08
N LYS A 32 2.63 -5.51 15.57
CA LYS A 32 2.39 -4.20 16.20
C LYS A 32 1.77 -3.19 15.24
N THR A 33 2.39 -2.96 14.10
CA THR A 33 1.99 -1.92 13.15
C THR A 33 2.05 -2.39 11.71
N LEU A 34 1.17 -1.80 10.89
CA LEU A 34 1.15 -2.03 9.45
C LEU A 34 0.81 -0.72 8.75
N ASP A 35 1.80 -0.12 8.07
CA ASP A 35 1.66 1.14 7.36
C ASP A 35 1.63 0.90 5.86
N ILE A 36 0.55 1.34 5.20
CA ILE A 36 0.24 0.99 3.82
C ILE A 36 -0.05 2.28 3.06
N GLN A 37 0.79 2.61 2.08
CA GLN A 37 0.65 3.80 1.24
C GLN A 37 0.65 3.42 -0.23
N TYR A 38 -0.43 3.75 -0.95
CA TYR A 38 -0.56 3.42 -2.37
C TYR A 38 -1.24 4.52 -3.17
N TYR A 39 -0.80 4.64 -4.42
CA TYR A 39 -1.46 5.47 -5.42
C TYR A 39 -2.79 4.86 -5.86
N ILE A 40 -2.81 3.54 -6.10
CA ILE A 40 -4.01 2.81 -6.51
C ILE A 40 -4.17 1.55 -5.66
N ILE A 41 -5.39 1.33 -5.16
CA ILE A 41 -5.84 0.06 -4.59
C ILE A 41 -7.12 -0.35 -5.31
N HIS A 42 -7.03 -1.39 -6.13
CA HIS A 42 -8.21 -1.96 -6.78
C HIS A 42 -9.00 -2.87 -5.85
N ASN A 43 -10.30 -2.96 -6.11
CA ASN A 43 -11.17 -3.86 -5.39
C ASN A 43 -11.46 -5.11 -6.23
N ASP A 44 -10.43 -5.70 -6.76
CA ASP A 44 -10.41 -6.97 -7.49
C ASP A 44 -10.03 -8.14 -6.56
N ALA A 45 -9.63 -9.27 -7.11
CA ALA A 45 -9.34 -10.44 -6.30
C ALA A 45 -8.11 -10.23 -5.41
N SER A 46 -7.01 -9.74 -5.97
CA SER A 46 -5.76 -9.47 -5.23
C SER A 46 -5.95 -8.43 -4.13
N GLY A 47 -6.65 -7.33 -4.44
CA GLY A 47 -6.98 -6.30 -3.45
C GLY A 47 -7.84 -6.84 -2.31
N GLN A 48 -8.80 -7.73 -2.60
CA GLN A 48 -9.65 -8.33 -1.57
C GLN A 48 -8.92 -9.38 -0.73
N TYR A 49 -7.99 -10.15 -1.31
CA TYR A 49 -7.16 -11.08 -0.54
C TYR A 49 -6.25 -10.34 0.43
N LEU A 50 -5.64 -9.25 -0.04
CA LEU A 50 -4.81 -8.41 0.82
C LEU A 50 -5.65 -7.72 1.91
N ALA A 51 -6.82 -7.19 1.58
CA ALA A 51 -7.75 -6.62 2.55
C ALA A 51 -8.18 -7.63 3.62
N TYR A 52 -8.36 -8.91 3.25
CA TYR A 52 -8.61 -9.98 4.20
C TYR A 52 -7.43 -10.18 5.17
N ALA A 53 -6.20 -10.24 4.65
CA ALA A 53 -4.99 -10.38 5.48
C ALA A 53 -4.79 -9.19 6.43
N ILE A 54 -5.03 -7.97 5.95
CA ILE A 54 -4.99 -6.73 6.73
C ILE A 54 -6.02 -6.76 7.86
N LEU A 55 -7.26 -7.15 7.56
CA LEU A 55 -8.32 -7.28 8.57
C LEU A 55 -7.97 -8.32 9.63
N GLN A 56 -7.37 -9.45 9.22
CA GLN A 56 -6.87 -10.46 10.17
C GLN A 56 -5.71 -9.93 11.03
N ALA A 57 -4.86 -9.05 10.50
CA ALA A 57 -3.82 -8.37 11.29
C ALA A 57 -4.46 -7.46 12.35
N ALA A 58 -5.43 -6.64 11.96
CA ALA A 58 -6.16 -5.76 12.86
C ALA A 58 -6.90 -6.55 13.97
N ASP A 59 -7.51 -7.70 13.62
CA ASP A 59 -8.16 -8.62 14.58
C ASP A 59 -7.19 -9.20 15.63
N ARG A 60 -5.89 -9.29 15.28
CA ARG A 60 -4.82 -9.68 16.23
C ARG A 60 -4.31 -8.53 17.08
N GLY A 61 -4.84 -7.31 16.92
CA GLY A 61 -4.42 -6.12 17.64
C GLY A 61 -3.32 -5.30 16.93
N VAL A 62 -2.99 -5.61 15.67
CA VAL A 62 -2.06 -4.80 14.87
C VAL A 62 -2.73 -3.47 14.52
N HIS A 63 -2.06 -2.36 14.81
CA HIS A 63 -2.52 -1.03 14.39
C HIS A 63 -2.19 -0.82 12.91
N VAL A 64 -3.22 -0.65 12.10
CA VAL A 64 -3.13 -0.53 10.65
C VAL A 64 -3.43 0.91 10.23
N ARG A 65 -2.50 1.53 9.48
CA ARG A 65 -2.70 2.83 8.85
C ARG A 65 -2.68 2.67 7.32
N ILE A 66 -3.73 3.11 6.65
CA ILE A 66 -3.84 3.03 5.19
C ILE A 66 -3.97 4.43 4.62
N LEU A 67 -3.03 4.83 3.76
CA LEU A 67 -3.04 6.08 3.02
C LEU A 67 -3.18 5.81 1.52
N VAL A 68 -4.25 6.31 0.92
CA VAL A 68 -4.56 6.09 -0.50
C VAL A 68 -4.79 7.41 -1.20
N ASP A 69 -4.25 7.57 -2.42
CA ASP A 69 -4.56 8.73 -3.26
C ASP A 69 -6.00 8.66 -3.77
N ASP A 70 -6.67 9.81 -3.83
CA ASP A 70 -8.08 9.89 -4.25
C ASP A 70 -8.34 9.60 -5.73
N ILE A 71 -7.29 9.53 -6.57
CA ILE A 71 -7.44 9.48 -8.04
C ILE A 71 -8.38 8.36 -8.51
N ASN A 72 -8.33 7.20 -7.90
CA ASN A 72 -9.10 6.02 -8.29
C ASN A 72 -10.17 5.58 -7.28
N LEU A 73 -10.52 6.44 -6.31
CA LEU A 73 -11.48 6.08 -5.25
C LEU A 73 -12.94 6.41 -5.57
N SER A 74 -13.25 7.00 -6.73
CA SER A 74 -14.62 7.36 -7.10
C SER A 74 -15.59 6.18 -6.94
N GLY A 75 -16.54 6.32 -6.03
CA GLY A 75 -17.56 5.30 -5.75
C GLY A 75 -17.06 4.06 -5.00
N ARG A 76 -15.75 3.97 -4.70
CA ARG A 76 -15.11 2.82 -4.02
C ARG A 76 -14.82 3.07 -2.54
N ASP A 77 -14.92 4.30 -2.09
CA ASP A 77 -14.68 4.78 -0.73
C ASP A 77 -15.54 4.10 0.34
N ILE A 78 -16.75 3.64 -0.03
CA ILE A 78 -17.66 2.96 0.91
C ILE A 78 -17.02 1.72 1.57
N ARG A 79 -16.21 0.95 0.84
CA ARG A 79 -15.58 -0.26 1.38
C ARG A 79 -14.43 0.07 2.32
N LEU A 80 -13.63 1.08 1.97
CA LEU A 80 -12.60 1.59 2.86
C LEU A 80 -13.23 2.13 4.15
N LYS A 81 -14.35 2.86 4.02
CA LYS A 81 -15.11 3.35 5.17
C LYS A 81 -15.75 2.23 6.01
N MET A 82 -16.09 1.08 5.42
CA MET A 82 -16.50 -0.11 6.17
C MET A 82 -15.34 -0.73 6.95
N LEU A 83 -14.14 -0.75 6.36
CA LEU A 83 -12.93 -1.25 7.03
C LEU A 83 -12.49 -0.34 8.17
N SER A 84 -12.62 1.00 8.01
CA SER A 84 -12.28 1.96 9.08
C SER A 84 -13.23 1.91 10.28
N GLN A 85 -14.29 1.10 10.25
CA GLN A 85 -15.08 0.79 11.44
C GLN A 85 -14.36 -0.15 12.42
N HIS A 86 -13.23 -0.72 12.04
CA HIS A 86 -12.41 -1.54 12.93
C HIS A 86 -11.52 -0.63 13.78
N ASP A 87 -11.54 -0.81 15.12
CA ASP A 87 -10.83 0.06 16.07
C ASP A 87 -9.31 0.16 15.82
N ASN A 88 -8.72 -0.86 15.18
CA ASN A 88 -7.30 -0.92 14.85
C ASN A 88 -7.01 -0.56 13.38
N ILE A 89 -7.94 0.04 12.63
CA ILE A 89 -7.73 0.43 11.23
C ILE A 89 -8.05 1.90 11.02
N ASP A 90 -7.02 2.69 10.78
CA ASP A 90 -7.14 4.10 10.38
C ASP A 90 -6.93 4.24 8.87
N ILE A 91 -7.83 4.95 8.20
CA ILE A 91 -7.75 5.19 6.76
C ILE A 91 -7.79 6.68 6.48
N ARG A 92 -6.80 7.17 5.73
CA ARG A 92 -6.77 8.55 5.22
C ARG A 92 -6.71 8.56 3.70
N ILE A 93 -7.36 9.55 3.12
CA ILE A 93 -7.35 9.81 1.68
C ILE A 93 -6.43 11.00 1.42
N PHE A 94 -5.44 10.79 0.55
CA PHE A 94 -4.51 11.83 0.18
C PHE A 94 -5.07 12.70 -0.95
N ASN A 95 -4.98 14.02 -0.77
CA ASN A 95 -5.44 15.05 -1.72
C ASN A 95 -6.87 14.78 -2.24
N PRO A 96 -7.88 14.70 -1.34
CA PRO A 96 -9.24 14.38 -1.73
C PRO A 96 -9.82 15.48 -2.62
N LEU A 97 -10.55 15.09 -3.68
CA LEU A 97 -11.31 15.97 -4.53
C LEU A 97 -12.57 16.42 -3.81
N SER A 98 -12.95 17.68 -3.98
CA SER A 98 -14.11 18.30 -3.31
C SER A 98 -15.43 17.72 -3.81
N ASN A 99 -15.53 17.42 -5.11
CA ASN A 99 -16.69 16.81 -5.74
C ASN A 99 -16.47 15.32 -5.99
N ARG A 100 -17.29 14.47 -5.34
CA ARG A 100 -17.22 13.01 -5.47
C ARG A 100 -18.27 12.41 -6.38
N ASP A 101 -19.19 13.27 -6.89
CA ASP A 101 -20.30 12.87 -7.76
C ASP A 101 -20.00 13.18 -9.23
N TRP A 102 -21.05 13.38 -10.04
CA TRP A 102 -21.03 13.62 -11.48
C TRP A 102 -20.01 14.68 -11.96
N PHE A 103 -19.73 15.73 -11.17
CA PHE A 103 -18.82 16.82 -11.52
C PHE A 103 -17.34 16.55 -11.27
N ARG A 104 -16.95 15.37 -10.85
CA ARG A 104 -15.55 15.01 -10.58
C ARG A 104 -14.64 15.14 -11.81
N ASN A 105 -15.12 14.73 -12.98
CA ASN A 105 -14.35 14.83 -14.23
C ASN A 105 -14.14 16.31 -14.61
N LEU A 106 -15.11 17.17 -14.31
CA LEU A 106 -15.01 18.62 -14.54
C LEU A 106 -14.00 19.25 -13.58
N GLU A 107 -13.98 18.85 -12.31
CA GLU A 107 -13.00 19.32 -11.33
C GLU A 107 -11.57 18.88 -11.70
N MET A 108 -11.39 17.68 -12.24
CA MET A 108 -10.09 17.23 -12.77
C MET A 108 -9.60 18.08 -13.94
N ILE A 109 -10.49 18.54 -14.80
CA ILE A 109 -10.16 19.41 -15.95
C ILE A 109 -9.82 20.82 -15.48
N VAL A 110 -10.59 21.37 -14.54
CA VAL A 110 -10.42 22.74 -14.02
C VAL A 110 -9.19 22.86 -13.12
N HIS A 111 -8.81 21.79 -12.43
CA HIS A 111 -7.64 21.73 -11.54
C HIS A 111 -6.56 20.78 -12.06
N LEU A 112 -6.16 20.90 -13.33
CA LEU A 112 -5.10 20.12 -13.96
C LEU A 112 -3.80 20.16 -13.14
N ASP A 113 -3.47 21.29 -12.52
CA ASP A 113 -2.32 21.43 -11.62
C ASP A 113 -2.40 20.53 -10.38
N ARG A 114 -3.59 20.33 -9.81
CA ARG A 114 -3.82 19.39 -8.70
C ARG A 114 -3.87 17.94 -9.19
N ALA A 115 -4.41 17.71 -10.38
CA ALA A 115 -4.46 16.37 -10.98
C ALA A 115 -3.05 15.83 -11.29
N GLY A 116 -2.10 16.69 -11.65
CA GLY A 116 -0.71 16.33 -11.90
C GLY A 116 0.15 16.12 -10.65
N ARG A 117 -0.32 16.56 -9.47
CA ARG A 117 0.43 16.50 -8.22
C ARG A 117 -0.16 15.45 -7.29
N ARG A 118 0.08 14.18 -7.59
CA ARG A 118 -0.47 13.03 -6.86
C ARG A 118 0.61 12.32 -6.06
N MET A 119 0.17 11.58 -5.05
CA MET A 119 1.02 10.70 -4.27
C MET A 119 1.28 9.41 -5.05
N HIS A 120 2.45 9.33 -5.71
CA HIS A 120 2.80 8.16 -6.51
C HIS A 120 3.59 7.09 -5.73
N ASN A 121 3.82 7.32 -4.45
CA ASN A 121 4.55 6.42 -3.55
C ASN A 121 3.78 5.11 -3.35
N LYS A 122 4.50 3.99 -3.29
CA LYS A 122 4.00 2.65 -2.93
C LYS A 122 4.89 2.12 -1.83
N VAL A 123 4.35 2.06 -0.63
CA VAL A 123 5.05 1.68 0.59
C VAL A 123 4.18 0.71 1.38
N PHE A 124 4.79 -0.34 1.91
CA PHE A 124 4.16 -1.30 2.79
C PHE A 124 5.14 -1.65 3.90
N VAL A 125 4.93 -1.16 5.10
CA VAL A 125 5.84 -1.34 6.24
C VAL A 125 5.16 -2.15 7.32
N ALA A 126 5.85 -3.18 7.83
CA ALA A 126 5.41 -3.99 8.96
C ALA A 126 6.36 -3.80 10.15
N ASP A 127 5.80 -3.44 11.31
CA ASP A 127 6.46 -3.35 12.62
C ASP A 127 7.70 -2.44 12.63
N ASN A 128 7.84 -1.50 11.69
CA ASN A 128 9.07 -0.72 11.45
C ASN A 128 10.33 -1.60 11.33
N ALA A 129 10.18 -2.82 10.86
CA ALA A 129 11.27 -3.80 10.76
C ALA A 129 11.50 -4.28 9.34
N VAL A 130 10.44 -4.35 8.54
CA VAL A 130 10.47 -4.81 7.15
C VAL A 130 9.60 -3.89 6.32
N ALA A 131 10.10 -3.48 5.15
CA ALA A 131 9.35 -2.65 4.21
C ALA A 131 9.38 -3.23 2.80
N ILE A 132 8.33 -2.94 2.02
CA ILE A 132 8.29 -3.11 0.58
C ILE A 132 8.09 -1.73 -0.04
N ILE A 133 8.98 -1.37 -0.96
CA ILE A 133 8.91 -0.16 -1.78
C ILE A 133 9.04 -0.54 -3.26
N GLY A 134 8.42 0.22 -4.15
CA GLY A 134 8.55 -0.03 -5.59
C GLY A 134 7.49 0.64 -6.44
N GLY A 135 7.24 0.09 -7.60
CA GLY A 135 6.33 0.65 -8.60
C GLY A 135 4.94 0.01 -8.62
N ARG A 136 4.76 -1.23 -8.11
CA ARG A 136 3.47 -1.93 -8.19
C ARG A 136 2.41 -1.32 -7.28
N ASN A 137 1.25 -1.03 -7.87
CA ASN A 137 0.03 -0.78 -7.11
C ASN A 137 -0.62 -2.09 -6.62
N ILE A 138 -1.78 -2.00 -5.98
CA ILE A 138 -2.58 -3.16 -5.57
C ILE A 138 -3.67 -3.40 -6.60
N GLY A 139 -3.56 -4.51 -7.33
CA GLY A 139 -4.50 -4.91 -8.36
C GLY A 139 -4.08 -6.19 -9.07
N ASP A 140 -5.05 -6.88 -9.67
CA ASP A 140 -4.84 -8.18 -10.33
C ASP A 140 -3.81 -8.10 -11.46
N GLU A 141 -3.74 -6.97 -12.16
CA GLU A 141 -2.78 -6.69 -13.24
C GLU A 141 -1.32 -6.56 -12.77
N TYR A 142 -1.10 -6.28 -11.49
CA TYR A 142 0.24 -6.17 -10.90
C TYR A 142 0.73 -7.47 -10.28
N PHE A 143 -0.16 -8.47 -10.14
CA PHE A 143 0.12 -9.70 -9.41
C PHE A 143 -0.17 -10.98 -10.20
N ASP A 144 -0.20 -10.89 -11.52
CA ASP A 144 -0.48 -12.00 -12.45
C ASP A 144 -1.78 -12.75 -12.18
N ASN A 145 -2.78 -12.03 -11.68
CA ASN A 145 -4.12 -12.57 -11.42
C ASN A 145 -5.13 -12.20 -12.53
N ARG A 146 -4.64 -11.76 -13.68
CA ARG A 146 -5.40 -11.51 -14.92
C ARG A 146 -4.89 -12.36 -16.07
N ASN A 147 -5.80 -12.69 -16.98
CA ASN A 147 -5.47 -13.47 -18.19
C ASN A 147 -5.02 -12.61 -19.38
N GLU A 148 -5.30 -11.29 -19.37
CA GLU A 148 -5.16 -10.47 -20.57
C GLU A 148 -3.96 -9.53 -20.55
N LEU A 149 -3.75 -8.75 -19.47
CA LEU A 149 -2.67 -7.77 -19.35
C LEU A 149 -2.12 -7.74 -17.96
N ASN A 150 -0.84 -8.04 -17.83
CA ASN A 150 -0.09 -7.89 -16.59
C ASN A 150 0.99 -6.84 -16.74
N PHE A 151 1.12 -5.97 -15.74
CA PHE A 151 2.19 -4.98 -15.68
C PHE A 151 3.47 -5.61 -15.12
N VAL A 152 4.58 -5.26 -15.77
CA VAL A 152 5.91 -5.59 -15.24
C VAL A 152 6.44 -4.37 -14.50
N ASP A 153 6.74 -4.55 -13.24
CA ASP A 153 7.31 -3.52 -12.39
C ASP A 153 8.31 -4.14 -11.40
N LEU A 154 9.02 -3.34 -10.66
CA LEU A 154 10.02 -3.81 -9.71
C LEU A 154 9.73 -3.26 -8.32
N ASP A 155 9.74 -4.17 -7.33
CA ASP A 155 9.71 -3.80 -5.93
C ASP A 155 10.94 -4.36 -5.21
N ALA A 156 11.23 -3.81 -4.04
CA ALA A 156 12.26 -4.30 -3.13
C ALA A 156 11.65 -4.58 -1.75
N LEU A 157 11.87 -5.79 -1.25
CA LEU A 157 11.68 -6.11 0.15
C LEU A 157 12.95 -5.69 0.89
N THR A 158 12.80 -4.87 1.94
CA THR A 158 13.92 -4.23 2.62
C THR A 158 13.87 -4.47 4.13
N VAL A 159 15.04 -4.60 4.73
CA VAL A 159 15.24 -4.73 6.18
C VAL A 159 16.42 -3.87 6.64
N GLY A 160 16.48 -3.57 7.93
CA GLY A 160 17.56 -2.78 8.52
C GLY A 160 17.30 -1.27 8.50
N PRO A 161 18.33 -0.42 8.67
CA PRO A 161 18.16 1.01 8.95
C PRO A 161 17.33 1.81 7.92
N ILE A 162 17.33 1.40 6.66
CA ILE A 162 16.54 2.06 5.61
C ILE A 162 15.03 2.03 5.90
N VAL A 163 14.56 1.07 6.71
CA VAL A 163 13.14 0.96 7.06
C VAL A 163 12.68 2.15 7.89
N ASP A 164 13.55 2.72 8.73
CA ASP A 164 13.24 3.90 9.53
C ASP A 164 13.02 5.13 8.61
N ASP A 165 13.85 5.29 7.58
CA ASP A 165 13.69 6.38 6.58
C ASP A 165 12.39 6.21 5.80
N ILE A 166 12.05 4.97 5.41
CA ILE A 166 10.81 4.65 4.71
C ILE A 166 9.59 4.92 5.61
N GLY A 167 9.63 4.49 6.87
CA GLY A 167 8.59 4.76 7.85
C GLY A 167 8.40 6.26 8.09
N SER A 168 9.50 7.01 8.20
CA SER A 168 9.47 8.47 8.34
C SER A 168 8.81 9.14 7.12
N SER A 169 9.09 8.65 5.91
CA SER A 169 8.43 9.17 4.70
C SER A 169 6.92 8.92 4.71
N PHE A 170 6.49 7.77 5.20
CA PHE A 170 5.06 7.49 5.39
C PHE A 170 4.44 8.47 6.39
N ASP A 171 5.11 8.73 7.52
CA ASP A 171 4.63 9.66 8.55
C ASP A 171 4.54 11.09 8.04
N ASP A 172 5.47 11.55 7.20
CA ASP A 172 5.39 12.87 6.54
C ASP A 172 4.11 13.01 5.72
N TYR A 173 3.76 11.98 4.94
CA TYR A 173 2.52 11.99 4.15
C TYR A 173 1.28 11.83 5.03
N TRP A 174 1.32 10.93 6.00
CA TRP A 174 0.20 10.66 6.91
C TRP A 174 -0.20 11.89 7.74
N ASN A 175 0.80 12.64 8.23
CA ASN A 175 0.58 13.82 9.07
C ASN A 175 0.42 15.12 8.28
N SER A 176 0.52 15.07 6.96
CA SER A 176 0.35 16.24 6.11
C SER A 176 -1.10 16.75 6.12
N CYS A 177 -1.29 18.04 5.88
CA CYS A 177 -2.62 18.63 5.71
C CYS A 177 -3.42 18.08 4.51
N TRP A 178 -2.77 17.31 3.62
CA TRP A 178 -3.37 16.68 2.46
C TRP A 178 -3.97 15.29 2.76
N ALA A 179 -3.66 14.70 3.91
CA ALA A 179 -4.16 13.39 4.33
C ALA A 179 -5.41 13.55 5.22
N THR A 180 -6.57 13.38 4.64
CA THR A 180 -7.86 13.57 5.31
C THR A 180 -8.45 12.22 5.75
N PRO A 181 -8.91 12.08 7.01
CA PRO A 181 -9.62 10.87 7.45
C PRO A 181 -10.80 10.52 6.54
N ILE A 182 -10.97 9.22 6.24
CA ILE A 182 -12.01 8.73 5.30
C ILE A 182 -13.42 9.15 5.75
N GLU A 183 -13.65 9.28 7.04
CA GLU A 183 -14.91 9.68 7.64
C GLU A 183 -15.32 11.10 7.23
N GLN A 184 -14.34 11.99 7.05
CA GLN A 184 -14.55 13.39 6.63
C GLN A 184 -14.69 13.53 5.12
N VAL A 185 -14.11 12.59 4.37
CA VAL A 185 -14.11 12.62 2.89
C VAL A 185 -15.39 12.02 2.33
N SER A 186 -15.81 10.86 2.83
CA SER A 186 -16.97 10.14 2.34
C SER A 186 -18.25 10.62 3.02
N ARG A 187 -19.13 11.27 2.26
CA ARG A 187 -20.47 11.68 2.70
C ARG A 187 -21.45 10.50 2.82
N ARG A 188 -21.10 9.32 2.30
CA ARG A 188 -21.98 8.15 2.36
C ARG A 188 -22.07 7.65 3.80
N HIS A 189 -23.27 7.55 4.31
CA HIS A 189 -23.52 6.97 5.62
C HIS A 189 -23.23 5.47 5.59
N VAL A 190 -22.27 5.05 6.41
CA VAL A 190 -22.05 3.64 6.71
C VAL A 190 -22.86 3.33 7.96
N VAL A 191 -23.83 2.42 7.84
CA VAL A 191 -24.65 1.99 8.96
C VAL A 191 -23.75 1.20 9.94
N LYS A 192 -24.00 1.33 11.24
CA LYS A 192 -23.34 0.48 12.26
C LYS A 192 -23.48 -0.98 11.86
N ASN A 193 -22.40 -1.78 12.01
CA ASN A 193 -22.30 -3.21 11.68
C ASN A 193 -22.01 -3.59 10.21
N GLN A 194 -21.66 -2.65 9.33
CA GLN A 194 -21.22 -3.04 7.98
C GLN A 194 -19.83 -3.67 7.96
N LEU A 195 -19.02 -3.52 9.01
CA LEU A 195 -17.76 -4.25 9.16
C LEU A 195 -18.00 -5.77 9.16
N SER A 196 -19.04 -6.26 9.83
CA SER A 196 -19.37 -7.70 9.81
C SER A 196 -19.72 -8.21 8.41
N THR A 197 -20.41 -7.39 7.63
CA THR A 197 -20.77 -7.71 6.24
C THR A 197 -19.54 -7.80 5.33
N ILE A 198 -18.64 -6.81 5.40
CA ILE A 198 -17.41 -6.85 4.59
C ILE A 198 -16.48 -7.97 5.04
N ARG A 199 -16.38 -8.23 6.34
CA ARG A 199 -15.64 -9.35 6.92
C ARG A 199 -16.11 -10.69 6.36
N ALA A 200 -17.43 -10.94 6.37
CA ALA A 200 -18.00 -12.17 5.82
C ALA A 200 -17.70 -12.32 4.33
N LYS A 201 -17.85 -11.26 3.54
CA LYS A 201 -17.53 -11.25 2.10
C LYS A 201 -16.06 -11.54 1.81
N LEU A 202 -15.14 -10.89 2.54
CA LEU A 202 -13.70 -11.10 2.35
C LEU A 202 -13.29 -12.53 2.73
N ARG A 203 -13.82 -13.05 3.85
CA ARG A 203 -13.58 -14.43 4.28
C ARG A 203 -14.07 -15.45 3.27
N ASP A 204 -15.32 -15.31 2.78
CA ASP A 204 -15.90 -16.20 1.79
C ASP A 204 -15.09 -16.18 0.48
N ARG A 205 -14.68 -14.98 0.01
CA ARG A 205 -13.84 -14.86 -1.18
C ARG A 205 -12.48 -15.54 -0.98
N TRP A 206 -11.84 -15.33 0.16
CA TRP A 206 -10.59 -16.00 0.50
C TRP A 206 -10.73 -17.52 0.54
N GLN A 207 -11.79 -18.05 1.12
CA GLN A 207 -12.04 -19.50 1.17
C GLN A 207 -12.17 -20.09 -0.23
N ARG A 208 -12.90 -19.41 -1.11
CA ARG A 208 -13.02 -19.83 -2.53
C ARG A 208 -11.70 -19.75 -3.28
N ALA A 209 -10.90 -18.73 -3.00
CA ALA A 209 -9.59 -18.54 -3.63
C ALA A 209 -8.63 -19.70 -3.37
N ARG A 210 -8.70 -20.33 -2.20
CA ARG A 210 -7.79 -21.44 -1.82
C ARG A 210 -7.81 -22.63 -2.80
N ASN A 211 -8.88 -22.77 -3.58
CA ASN A 211 -9.02 -23.81 -4.61
C ASN A 211 -8.64 -23.32 -6.02
N SER A 212 -8.29 -22.04 -6.17
CA SER A 212 -7.96 -21.45 -7.48
C SER A 212 -6.55 -21.82 -7.94
N GLN A 213 -6.34 -21.71 -9.27
CA GLN A 213 -5.01 -21.88 -9.85
C GLN A 213 -4.03 -20.80 -9.34
N TYR A 214 -4.51 -19.58 -9.16
CA TYR A 214 -3.71 -18.48 -8.62
C TYR A 214 -3.17 -18.79 -7.21
N PHE A 215 -4.00 -19.36 -6.33
CA PHE A 215 -3.55 -19.76 -5.00
C PHE A 215 -2.49 -20.87 -5.06
N LYS A 216 -2.62 -21.82 -6.00
CA LYS A 216 -1.58 -22.84 -6.23
C LYS A 216 -0.27 -22.20 -6.70
N SER A 217 -0.32 -21.16 -7.53
CA SER A 217 0.86 -20.41 -7.95
C SER A 217 1.53 -19.69 -6.75
N ILE A 218 0.76 -19.07 -5.88
CA ILE A 218 1.25 -18.48 -4.62
C ILE A 218 2.00 -19.51 -3.76
N GLN A 219 1.41 -20.70 -3.57
CA GLN A 219 2.04 -21.75 -2.77
C GLN A 219 3.34 -22.30 -3.38
N ARG A 220 3.46 -22.25 -4.71
CA ARG A 220 4.62 -22.77 -5.46
C ARG A 220 5.67 -21.69 -5.74
N SER A 221 5.38 -20.44 -5.45
CA SER A 221 6.29 -19.32 -5.75
C SER A 221 7.63 -19.50 -5.04
N ASP A 222 8.67 -18.93 -5.63
CA ASP A 222 10.03 -19.02 -5.08
C ASP A 222 10.13 -18.32 -3.74
N LEU A 223 9.50 -17.17 -3.59
CA LEU A 223 9.51 -16.45 -2.33
C LEU A 223 8.78 -17.21 -1.23
N THR A 224 7.66 -17.89 -1.54
CA THR A 224 6.96 -18.74 -0.56
C THR A 224 7.90 -19.82 -0.01
N LYS A 225 8.66 -20.51 -0.87
CA LYS A 225 9.64 -21.52 -0.46
C LYS A 225 10.74 -20.92 0.43
N LYS A 226 11.30 -19.76 0.04
CA LYS A 226 12.33 -19.04 0.79
C LYS A 226 11.85 -18.57 2.17
N ILE A 227 10.59 -18.08 2.25
CA ILE A 227 9.98 -17.69 3.54
C ILE A 227 9.83 -18.91 4.45
N ILE A 228 9.32 -20.03 3.92
CA ILE A 228 9.15 -21.28 4.71
C ILE A 228 10.50 -21.79 5.19
N ALA A 229 11.53 -21.77 4.33
CA ALA A 229 12.90 -22.17 4.67
C ALA A 229 13.60 -21.16 5.60
N ARG A 230 13.09 -19.93 5.75
CA ARG A 230 13.73 -18.80 6.44
C ARG A 230 15.07 -18.39 5.81
N GLU A 231 15.17 -18.49 4.50
CA GLU A 231 16.40 -18.32 3.72
C GLU A 231 16.23 -17.29 2.59
N ILE A 232 15.69 -16.10 2.92
CA ILE A 232 15.63 -15.01 1.95
C ILE A 232 17.05 -14.47 1.75
N PRO A 233 17.62 -14.53 0.53
CA PRO A 233 18.99 -14.10 0.26
C PRO A 233 19.05 -12.57 0.09
N PHE A 234 19.14 -11.84 1.21
CA PHE A 234 19.30 -10.39 1.16
C PHE A 234 20.68 -9.98 0.66
N VAL A 235 20.71 -9.03 -0.26
CA VAL A 235 21.92 -8.28 -0.62
C VAL A 235 22.06 -7.12 0.35
N TRP A 236 23.19 -7.02 1.05
CA TRP A 236 23.44 -5.99 2.05
C TRP A 236 24.26 -4.85 1.46
N ALA A 237 23.77 -3.62 1.62
CA ALA A 237 24.42 -2.42 1.10
C ALA A 237 24.12 -1.20 1.98
N ASN A 238 25.00 -0.19 1.85
CA ASN A 238 24.68 1.16 2.30
C ASN A 238 23.65 1.76 1.34
N ALA A 239 22.59 2.34 1.88
CA ALA A 239 21.53 2.90 1.05
C ALA A 239 21.05 4.23 1.62
N ARG A 240 20.44 5.02 0.75
CA ARG A 240 19.70 6.24 1.11
C ARG A 240 18.34 6.16 0.46
N PHE A 241 17.32 6.62 1.18
CA PHE A 241 15.96 6.69 0.66
C PHE A 241 15.61 8.12 0.28
N PHE A 242 15.17 8.31 -0.95
CA PHE A 242 14.69 9.59 -1.46
C PHE A 242 13.23 9.46 -1.88
N TYR A 243 12.44 10.46 -1.59
CA TYR A 243 11.02 10.50 -1.93
C TYR A 243 10.57 11.94 -2.20
N ASP A 244 9.52 12.09 -2.99
CA ASP A 244 8.83 13.37 -3.13
C ASP A 244 8.12 13.70 -1.82
N ARG A 245 8.31 14.91 -1.30
CA ARG A 245 7.61 15.34 -0.09
C ARG A 245 6.18 15.81 -0.38
N PRO A 246 5.25 15.70 0.58
CA PRO A 246 3.85 16.13 0.39
C PRO A 246 3.73 17.63 0.04
N GLU A 247 4.69 18.48 0.44
CA GLU A 247 4.73 19.91 0.14
C GLU A 247 4.87 20.23 -1.36
N LYS A 248 5.22 19.24 -2.19
CA LYS A 248 5.21 19.41 -3.65
C LYS A 248 3.86 19.88 -4.20
N LEU A 249 2.77 19.65 -3.45
CA LEU A 249 1.43 20.09 -3.83
C LEU A 249 1.24 21.60 -3.72
N THR A 250 2.00 22.28 -2.86
CA THR A 250 1.86 23.72 -2.60
C THR A 250 2.79 24.57 -3.45
N ARG A 251 3.82 23.99 -4.08
CA ARG A 251 4.88 24.72 -4.76
C ARG A 251 4.80 24.59 -6.27
N ASN A 252 4.87 25.72 -6.97
CA ASN A 252 4.77 25.77 -8.44
C ASN A 252 6.10 25.50 -9.16
N LYS A 253 7.23 25.42 -8.44
CA LYS A 253 8.55 25.14 -9.04
C LYS A 253 9.19 23.94 -8.32
N PRO A 254 9.89 23.06 -9.06
CA PRO A 254 10.64 21.97 -8.47
C PRO A 254 11.78 22.53 -7.60
N GLU A 255 11.72 22.27 -6.31
CA GLU A 255 12.82 22.58 -5.38
C GLU A 255 13.50 21.27 -4.99
N ARG A 256 14.85 21.31 -4.87
CA ARG A 256 15.64 20.13 -4.47
C ARG A 256 15.21 19.47 -3.17
N THR A 257 14.57 20.24 -2.28
CA THR A 257 14.14 19.75 -0.96
C THR A 257 12.83 18.99 -0.95
N VAL A 258 12.00 19.08 -2.02
CA VAL A 258 10.62 18.54 -2.04
C VAL A 258 10.35 17.60 -3.19
N HIS A 259 11.22 17.55 -4.21
CA HIS A 259 11.08 16.68 -5.37
C HIS A 259 12.21 15.67 -5.45
N LEU A 260 11.89 14.44 -5.84
CA LEU A 260 12.85 13.36 -5.99
C LEU A 260 13.85 13.62 -7.14
N GLY A 261 13.39 14.16 -8.27
CA GLY A 261 14.19 14.37 -9.46
C GLY A 261 15.52 15.10 -9.23
N PRO A 262 15.59 16.22 -8.47
CA PRO A 262 16.84 16.92 -8.16
C PRO A 262 17.85 16.14 -7.32
N HIS A 263 17.44 15.06 -6.65
CA HIS A 263 18.34 14.23 -5.84
C HIS A 263 19.00 13.09 -6.61
N ILE A 264 18.48 12.78 -7.81
CA ILE A 264 18.98 11.68 -8.66
C ILE A 264 20.00 12.20 -9.69
N MET A 265 19.99 13.50 -9.98
CA MET A 265 20.97 14.19 -10.82
C MET A 265 22.15 14.66 -9.98
#